data_5512d4b5ea4ff9085e409750200ac372
#
_entry.id   5512d4b5ea4ff9085e409750200ac372
#
_cell.length_a   1.000
_cell.length_b   1.000
_cell.length_c   1.000
_cell.angle_alpha   90.00
_cell.angle_beta   90.00
_cell.angle_gamma   90.00
#
_symmetry.space_group_name_H-M   'P 1'
#
loop_
_entity.id
_entity.type
_entity.pdbx_description
1 polymer ?
#
loop_
_entity_poly.entity_id
_entity_poly.type
_entity_poly.pdbx_seq_one_letter_code
_entity_poly.pdbx_strand_id
1 'polypeptide(L)'
;MKNKTLLLAAAALLMVACNSPKEPQFKINVNLANADGKTVYLQHGGQVVDSAVIQNWDAVFNTPVVDDNEMYALMLDGWRRPFSFFTDHKDMTVEGDAQNPNAIVIKGSETQDRLDAFNKSYYELEAKLEADSTIDPADGEEMLKMHCFDYVWENPTDPVAHYVLYRYKWAFGPCEMRTMIDNIRHADSTLTSSNLTLAEEYVEKLERVQAGQPIIDFTQNDPDGNPVTLSALAEGKLLLVDFWASWCPDCRKANPDVVAAYKKYHDKGFDVLGVSFDTNKEAWLAAVEKDGLTWTQVSDLQGWGNAAGALYSIAFIPQNALIKDGTIVARNLEGEALMQEIEAQLK
;
A
#
# COMPACT_ATOMS: atom_id res chain seq x y z
N MET A 1 -17.26 -16.71 -79.04
CA MET A 1 -18.26 -17.10 -78.11
C MET A 1 -17.72 -18.35 -77.36
N LYS A 2 -17.17 -18.20 -76.20
CA LYS A 2 -16.62 -19.33 -75.35
C LYS A 2 -17.24 -19.16 -73.97
N ASN A 3 -18.13 -20.09 -73.64
CA ASN A 3 -18.71 -20.24 -72.30
C ASN A 3 -17.68 -20.79 -71.40
N LYS A 4 -17.40 -20.12 -70.26
CA LYS A 4 -16.64 -20.66 -69.14
C LYS A 4 -17.64 -20.99 -68.01
N THR A 5 -17.79 -22.29 -67.82
CA THR A 5 -18.52 -22.90 -66.70
C THR A 5 -17.71 -22.75 -65.43
N LEU A 6 -18.24 -22.07 -64.42
CA LEU A 6 -17.66 -21.93 -63.10
C LEU A 6 -18.08 -23.13 -62.27
N LEU A 7 -17.14 -23.99 -61.90
CA LEU A 7 -17.34 -25.06 -60.90
C LEU A 7 -17.24 -24.43 -59.50
N LEU A 8 -18.33 -24.40 -58.75
CA LEU A 8 -18.35 -24.15 -57.29
C LEU A 8 -17.91 -25.42 -56.59
N ALA A 9 -16.73 -25.42 -56.02
CA ALA A 9 -16.30 -26.41 -55.05
C ALA A 9 -16.84 -26.02 -53.67
N ALA A 10 -17.85 -26.77 -53.17
CA ALA A 10 -18.33 -26.65 -51.78
C ALA A 10 -17.30 -27.34 -50.88
N ALA A 11 -16.51 -26.55 -50.17
CA ALA A 11 -15.67 -27.04 -49.08
C ALA A 11 -16.56 -27.30 -47.86
N ALA A 12 -16.86 -28.55 -47.57
CA ALA A 12 -17.47 -28.94 -46.32
C ALA A 12 -16.43 -28.78 -45.20
N LEU A 13 -16.58 -27.70 -44.38
CA LEU A 13 -15.87 -27.58 -43.13
C LEU A 13 -16.46 -28.59 -42.13
N LEU A 14 -15.74 -29.69 -41.96
CA LEU A 14 -15.90 -30.58 -40.81
C LEU A 14 -15.51 -29.80 -39.55
N MET A 15 -16.49 -29.31 -38.81
CA MET A 15 -16.28 -28.87 -37.44
C MET A 15 -15.99 -30.13 -36.62
N VAL A 16 -14.71 -30.39 -36.41
CA VAL A 16 -14.28 -31.28 -35.34
C VAL A 16 -14.53 -30.46 -34.06
N ALA A 17 -15.59 -30.77 -33.37
CA ALA A 17 -15.80 -30.31 -31.99
C ALA A 17 -14.69 -31.00 -31.16
N CYS A 18 -13.58 -30.31 -30.94
CA CYS A 18 -12.62 -30.68 -29.92
C CYS A 18 -13.35 -30.63 -28.57
N ASN A 19 -13.71 -31.79 -28.01
CA ASN A 19 -14.02 -31.92 -26.61
C ASN A 19 -12.70 -31.74 -25.82
N SER A 20 -12.26 -30.49 -25.69
CA SER A 20 -11.27 -30.18 -24.68
C SER A 20 -11.88 -30.52 -23.33
N PRO A 21 -11.17 -31.20 -22.43
CA PRO A 21 -11.66 -31.42 -21.08
C PRO A 21 -12.00 -30.05 -20.52
N LYS A 22 -13.21 -29.90 -19.97
CA LYS A 22 -13.61 -28.65 -19.30
C LYS A 22 -12.62 -28.46 -18.15
N GLU A 23 -11.96 -27.33 -18.13
CA GLU A 23 -11.13 -26.95 -16.99
C GLU A 23 -11.97 -27.03 -15.70
N PRO A 24 -11.37 -27.50 -14.59
CA PRO A 24 -12.09 -27.54 -13.32
C PRO A 24 -12.57 -26.14 -12.97
N GLN A 25 -13.81 -26.04 -12.51
CA GLN A 25 -14.46 -24.78 -12.13
C GLN A 25 -15.06 -24.92 -10.75
N PHE A 26 -15.14 -23.79 -10.05
CA PHE A 26 -15.89 -23.64 -8.80
C PHE A 26 -16.93 -22.52 -8.95
N LYS A 27 -17.90 -22.48 -8.05
CA LYS A 27 -18.98 -21.49 -8.10
C LYS A 27 -18.84 -20.48 -6.98
N ILE A 28 -19.05 -19.22 -7.33
CA ILE A 28 -19.25 -18.14 -6.36
C ILE A 28 -20.73 -17.74 -6.46
N ASN A 29 -21.51 -18.11 -5.46
CA ASN A 29 -22.91 -17.71 -5.35
C ASN A 29 -22.95 -16.37 -4.60
N VAL A 30 -23.45 -15.33 -5.24
CA VAL A 30 -23.58 -13.99 -4.67
C VAL A 30 -25.04 -13.76 -4.32
N ASN A 31 -25.32 -13.54 -3.03
CA ASN A 31 -26.65 -13.29 -2.49
C ASN A 31 -26.65 -11.96 -1.72
N LEU A 32 -27.01 -10.88 -2.39
CA LEU A 32 -26.93 -9.52 -1.86
C LEU A 32 -28.30 -8.85 -1.87
N ALA A 33 -28.84 -8.62 -0.68
CA ALA A 33 -30.03 -7.78 -0.50
C ALA A 33 -29.77 -6.36 -1.01
N ASN A 34 -30.82 -5.67 -1.48
CA ASN A 34 -30.77 -4.30 -2.00
C ASN A 34 -29.85 -4.10 -3.23
N ALA A 35 -29.61 -5.19 -4.00
CA ALA A 35 -28.74 -5.17 -5.17
C ALA A 35 -29.48 -5.52 -6.50
N ASP A 36 -30.79 -5.75 -6.48
CA ASP A 36 -31.57 -6.12 -7.68
C ASP A 36 -31.36 -5.11 -8.80
N GLY A 37 -31.10 -5.63 -10.00
CA GLY A 37 -30.89 -4.86 -11.22
C GLY A 37 -29.51 -4.22 -11.35
N LYS A 38 -28.64 -4.31 -10.33
CA LYS A 38 -27.27 -3.83 -10.38
C LYS A 38 -26.34 -4.85 -11.02
N THR A 39 -25.29 -4.39 -11.66
CA THR A 39 -24.22 -5.25 -12.15
C THR A 39 -23.20 -5.48 -11.04
N VAL A 40 -22.85 -6.74 -10.79
CA VAL A 40 -21.72 -7.15 -9.97
C VAL A 40 -20.62 -7.68 -10.87
N TYR A 41 -19.39 -7.20 -10.64
CA TYR A 41 -18.19 -7.58 -11.36
C TYR A 41 -17.34 -8.45 -10.45
N LEU A 42 -16.92 -9.61 -10.95
CA LEU A 42 -15.91 -10.44 -10.30
C LEU A 42 -14.52 -10.02 -10.80
N GLN A 43 -13.63 -9.77 -9.88
CA GLN A 43 -12.25 -9.38 -10.15
C GLN A 43 -11.28 -10.43 -9.60
N HIS A 44 -10.18 -10.64 -10.32
CA HIS A 44 -9.05 -11.48 -9.92
C HIS A 44 -7.75 -10.84 -10.44
N GLY A 45 -6.70 -10.76 -9.62
CA GLY A 45 -5.46 -10.07 -9.99
C GLY A 45 -5.68 -8.60 -10.39
N GLY A 46 -6.67 -7.93 -9.81
CA GLY A 46 -7.02 -6.54 -10.13
C GLY A 46 -7.74 -6.32 -11.46
N GLN A 47 -8.07 -7.39 -12.19
CA GLN A 47 -8.78 -7.35 -13.48
C GLN A 47 -10.21 -7.89 -13.34
N VAL A 48 -11.16 -7.30 -14.06
CA VAL A 48 -12.50 -7.87 -14.17
C VAL A 48 -12.43 -9.14 -15.02
N VAL A 49 -12.78 -10.27 -14.42
CA VAL A 49 -12.76 -11.59 -15.07
C VAL A 49 -14.16 -12.07 -15.47
N ASP A 50 -15.21 -11.58 -14.80
CA ASP A 50 -16.60 -11.89 -15.13
C ASP A 50 -17.53 -10.77 -14.62
N SER A 51 -18.80 -10.77 -15.10
CA SER A 51 -19.84 -9.86 -14.61
C SER A 51 -21.22 -10.49 -14.72
N ALA A 52 -22.11 -10.15 -13.79
CA ALA A 52 -23.48 -10.61 -13.79
C ALA A 52 -24.43 -9.50 -13.31
N VAL A 53 -25.68 -9.54 -13.77
CA VAL A 53 -26.75 -8.68 -13.24
C VAL A 53 -27.44 -9.44 -12.12
N ILE A 54 -27.53 -8.86 -10.93
CA ILE A 54 -28.20 -9.46 -9.78
C ILE A 54 -29.72 -9.46 -10.03
N GLN A 55 -30.37 -10.64 -9.90
CA GLN A 55 -31.79 -10.82 -10.05
C GLN A 55 -32.34 -11.61 -8.85
N ASN A 56 -33.40 -11.12 -8.22
CA ASN A 56 -33.95 -11.70 -6.99
C ASN A 56 -32.83 -11.87 -5.91
N TRP A 57 -31.93 -10.90 -5.80
CA TRP A 57 -30.78 -10.84 -4.90
C TRP A 57 -29.65 -11.81 -5.25
N ASP A 58 -29.76 -12.61 -6.31
CA ASP A 58 -28.83 -13.65 -6.68
C ASP A 58 -28.04 -13.34 -7.94
N ALA A 59 -26.77 -13.73 -7.95
CA ALA A 59 -25.91 -13.89 -9.12
C ALA A 59 -24.97 -15.08 -8.89
N VAL A 60 -24.52 -15.73 -9.98
CA VAL A 60 -23.62 -16.88 -9.89
C VAL A 60 -22.49 -16.72 -10.90
N PHE A 61 -21.27 -16.86 -10.43
CA PHE A 61 -20.08 -16.95 -11.26
C PHE A 61 -19.58 -18.39 -11.32
N ASN A 62 -19.23 -18.87 -12.52
CA ASN A 62 -18.55 -20.14 -12.72
C ASN A 62 -17.09 -19.85 -13.09
N THR A 63 -16.21 -19.95 -12.11
CA THR A 63 -14.84 -19.45 -12.16
C THR A 63 -13.89 -20.63 -12.40
N PRO A 64 -12.94 -20.54 -13.35
CA PRO A 64 -11.90 -21.55 -13.51
C PRO A 64 -11.04 -21.66 -12.25
N VAL A 65 -10.64 -22.87 -11.90
CA VAL A 65 -9.62 -23.08 -10.87
C VAL A 65 -8.27 -22.65 -11.45
N VAL A 66 -7.60 -21.75 -10.76
CA VAL A 66 -6.25 -21.30 -11.08
C VAL A 66 -5.31 -21.73 -9.95
N ASP A 67 -4.05 -22.01 -10.27
CA ASP A 67 -3.07 -22.43 -9.28
C ASP A 67 -2.36 -21.18 -8.68
N ASP A 68 -3.11 -20.43 -7.90
CA ASP A 68 -2.57 -19.28 -7.17
C ASP A 68 -3.28 -19.11 -5.80
N ASN A 69 -2.71 -18.24 -4.96
CA ASN A 69 -3.26 -17.87 -3.66
C ASN A 69 -3.80 -16.44 -3.67
N GLU A 70 -4.29 -15.99 -4.83
CA GLU A 70 -4.79 -14.64 -5.01
C GLU A 70 -6.20 -14.48 -4.45
N MET A 71 -6.47 -13.28 -3.96
CA MET A 71 -7.81 -12.90 -3.56
C MET A 71 -8.66 -12.56 -4.78
N TYR A 72 -9.91 -12.99 -4.74
CA TYR A 72 -10.95 -12.46 -5.61
C TYR A 72 -11.57 -11.22 -4.98
N ALA A 73 -12.26 -10.43 -5.79
CA ALA A 73 -13.02 -9.29 -5.29
C ALA A 73 -14.33 -9.13 -6.04
N LEU A 74 -15.36 -8.66 -5.33
CA LEU A 74 -16.60 -8.20 -5.93
C LEU A 74 -16.64 -6.69 -5.95
N MET A 75 -17.02 -6.12 -7.09
CA MET A 75 -17.35 -4.71 -7.24
C MET A 75 -18.79 -4.59 -7.73
N LEU A 76 -19.62 -3.92 -6.97
CA LEU A 76 -21.02 -3.66 -7.31
C LEU A 76 -21.21 -2.23 -7.80
N ASP A 77 -22.04 -2.03 -8.79
CA ASP A 77 -22.44 -0.69 -9.22
C ASP A 77 -22.87 0.20 -8.04
N GLY A 78 -22.15 1.32 -7.88
CA GLY A 78 -22.34 2.27 -6.78
C GLY A 78 -21.47 2.04 -5.55
N TRP A 79 -20.67 0.99 -5.49
CA TRP A 79 -19.64 0.85 -4.47
C TRP A 79 -18.42 1.71 -4.78
N ARG A 80 -17.74 2.18 -3.73
CA ARG A 80 -16.51 2.98 -3.88
C ARG A 80 -15.25 2.13 -3.95
N ARG A 81 -15.29 0.92 -3.41
CA ARG A 81 -14.17 -0.03 -3.31
C ARG A 81 -14.68 -1.45 -3.52
N PRO A 82 -13.88 -2.34 -4.13
CA PRO A 82 -14.20 -3.75 -4.21
C PRO A 82 -14.16 -4.39 -2.81
N PHE A 83 -14.91 -5.46 -2.64
CA PHE A 83 -14.91 -6.34 -1.47
C PHE A 83 -14.07 -7.56 -1.81
N SER A 84 -12.90 -7.71 -1.19
CA SER A 84 -11.93 -8.77 -1.47
C SER A 84 -12.08 -9.95 -0.50
N PHE A 85 -11.83 -11.18 -0.99
CA PHE A 85 -11.99 -12.41 -0.23
C PHE A 85 -11.14 -13.56 -0.81
N PHE A 86 -10.83 -14.56 0.02
CA PHE A 86 -10.20 -15.82 -0.40
C PHE A 86 -11.27 -16.86 -0.82
N THR A 87 -10.92 -17.74 -1.75
CA THR A 87 -11.85 -18.70 -2.35
C THR A 87 -11.53 -20.17 -2.07
N ASP A 88 -10.29 -20.55 -1.81
CA ASP A 88 -9.77 -21.93 -1.81
C ASP A 88 -10.15 -22.73 -3.08
N HIS A 89 -10.62 -22.04 -4.14
CA HIS A 89 -11.11 -22.62 -5.39
C HIS A 89 -12.17 -23.71 -5.19
N LYS A 90 -13.04 -23.51 -4.19
CA LYS A 90 -14.19 -24.36 -3.86
C LYS A 90 -15.49 -23.56 -4.03
N ASP A 91 -16.61 -24.28 -4.22
CA ASP A 91 -17.94 -23.66 -4.25
C ASP A 91 -18.19 -22.88 -2.96
N MET A 92 -18.59 -21.63 -3.09
CA MET A 92 -18.73 -20.71 -1.97
C MET A 92 -19.91 -19.77 -2.13
N THR A 93 -20.24 -19.07 -1.07
CA THR A 93 -21.34 -18.09 -1.04
C THR A 93 -20.88 -16.78 -0.42
N VAL A 94 -21.27 -15.68 -1.05
CA VAL A 94 -21.12 -14.30 -0.57
C VAL A 94 -22.50 -13.78 -0.22
N GLU A 95 -22.79 -13.58 1.06
CA GLU A 95 -24.11 -13.18 1.55
C GLU A 95 -24.06 -11.85 2.28
N GLY A 96 -25.06 -11.00 2.08
CA GLY A 96 -25.16 -9.76 2.84
C GLY A 96 -26.12 -8.73 2.28
N ASP A 97 -25.86 -7.48 2.59
CA ASP A 97 -26.61 -6.32 2.12
C ASP A 97 -25.70 -5.37 1.34
N ALA A 98 -26.07 -5.05 0.10
CA ALA A 98 -25.32 -4.13 -0.75
C ALA A 98 -25.17 -2.72 -0.17
N GLN A 99 -26.04 -2.30 0.75
CA GLN A 99 -25.99 -1.03 1.46
C GLN A 99 -25.05 -1.07 2.68
N ASN A 100 -24.68 -2.27 3.15
CA ASN A 100 -23.74 -2.47 4.26
C ASN A 100 -22.66 -3.50 3.91
N PRO A 101 -21.68 -3.14 3.06
CA PRO A 101 -20.63 -4.07 2.63
C PRO A 101 -19.81 -4.65 3.80
N ASN A 102 -19.73 -3.95 4.93
CA ASN A 102 -18.98 -4.41 6.11
C ASN A 102 -19.67 -5.59 6.83
N ALA A 103 -20.93 -5.87 6.53
CA ALA A 103 -21.68 -7.00 7.08
C ALA A 103 -21.81 -8.16 6.08
N ILE A 104 -21.04 -8.16 5.00
CA ILE A 104 -20.98 -9.27 4.05
C ILE A 104 -20.26 -10.44 4.71
N VAL A 105 -20.84 -11.63 4.57
CA VAL A 105 -20.30 -12.89 5.10
C VAL A 105 -19.93 -13.80 3.92
N ILE A 106 -18.76 -14.40 4.01
CA ILE A 106 -18.29 -15.42 3.08
C ILE A 106 -18.46 -16.79 3.73
N LYS A 107 -18.91 -17.78 2.96
CA LYS A 107 -19.05 -19.16 3.42
C LYS A 107 -18.43 -20.11 2.39
N GLY A 108 -17.71 -21.13 2.85
CA GLY A 108 -17.13 -22.17 2.00
C GLY A 108 -15.66 -21.98 1.66
N SER A 109 -14.96 -21.03 2.30
CA SER A 109 -13.50 -20.89 2.22
C SER A 109 -12.89 -20.96 3.60
N GLU A 110 -12.04 -21.97 3.84
CA GLU A 110 -11.31 -22.14 5.10
C GLU A 110 -10.25 -21.04 5.28
N THR A 111 -9.66 -20.56 4.18
CA THR A 111 -8.71 -19.43 4.21
C THR A 111 -9.43 -18.14 4.60
N GLN A 112 -10.65 -17.91 4.09
CA GLN A 112 -11.46 -16.76 4.53
C GLN A 112 -11.85 -16.86 6.00
N ASP A 113 -12.24 -18.03 6.48
CA ASP A 113 -12.56 -18.25 7.90
C ASP A 113 -11.36 -17.90 8.81
N ARG A 114 -10.11 -18.20 8.37
CA ARG A 114 -8.90 -17.80 9.11
C ARG A 114 -8.66 -16.29 9.07
N LEU A 115 -8.92 -15.64 7.92
CA LEU A 115 -8.84 -14.18 7.82
C LEU A 115 -9.87 -13.51 8.74
N ASP A 116 -11.09 -14.03 8.77
CA ASP A 116 -12.15 -13.49 9.62
C ASP A 116 -11.83 -13.69 11.11
N ALA A 117 -11.22 -14.82 11.47
CA ALA A 117 -10.76 -15.08 12.84
C ALA A 117 -9.60 -14.11 13.23
N PHE A 118 -8.63 -13.88 12.34
CA PHE A 118 -7.57 -12.91 12.56
C PHE A 118 -8.15 -11.50 12.73
N ASN A 119 -9.00 -11.05 11.80
CA ASN A 119 -9.62 -9.73 11.88
C ASN A 119 -10.40 -9.54 13.19
N LYS A 120 -11.15 -10.56 13.60
CA LYS A 120 -11.89 -10.53 14.87
C LYS A 120 -10.95 -10.34 16.05
N SER A 121 -9.89 -11.12 16.16
CA SER A 121 -8.92 -11.01 17.27
C SER A 121 -8.19 -9.67 17.27
N TYR A 122 -7.84 -9.14 16.08
CA TYR A 122 -7.21 -7.83 15.94
C TYR A 122 -8.12 -6.70 16.43
N TYR A 123 -9.37 -6.64 15.95
CA TYR A 123 -10.31 -5.60 16.35
C TYR A 123 -10.78 -5.73 17.82
N GLU A 124 -10.83 -6.94 18.37
CA GLU A 124 -11.08 -7.14 19.80
C GLU A 124 -9.92 -6.63 20.67
N LEU A 125 -8.68 -6.81 20.21
CA LEU A 125 -7.49 -6.24 20.86
C LEU A 125 -7.51 -4.72 20.77
N GLU A 126 -7.69 -4.16 19.58
CA GLU A 126 -7.78 -2.71 19.34
C GLU A 126 -8.82 -2.05 20.26
N ALA A 127 -10.04 -2.60 20.28
CA ALA A 127 -11.11 -2.08 21.15
C ALA A 127 -10.79 -2.15 22.65
N LYS A 128 -10.06 -3.18 23.10
CA LYS A 128 -9.59 -3.27 24.50
C LYS A 128 -8.56 -2.19 24.82
N LEU A 129 -7.60 -1.97 23.91
CA LEU A 129 -6.57 -0.96 24.08
C LEU A 129 -7.14 0.46 24.09
N GLU A 130 -8.08 0.75 23.20
CA GLU A 130 -8.78 2.04 23.16
C GLU A 130 -9.64 2.31 24.42
N ALA A 131 -10.20 1.27 25.02
CA ALA A 131 -11.01 1.38 26.24
C ALA A 131 -10.19 1.52 27.53
N ASP A 132 -8.92 1.14 27.52
CA ASP A 132 -8.04 1.19 28.68
C ASP A 132 -7.15 2.44 28.69
N SER A 133 -7.64 3.50 29.35
CA SER A 133 -6.91 4.76 29.49
C SER A 133 -5.61 4.68 30.30
N THR A 134 -5.25 3.51 30.86
CA THR A 134 -3.99 3.31 31.60
C THR A 134 -2.84 2.87 30.69
N ILE A 135 -3.13 2.42 29.48
CA ILE A 135 -2.13 2.01 28.49
C ILE A 135 -1.68 3.26 27.70
N ASP A 136 -0.37 3.43 27.61
CA ASP A 136 0.19 4.45 26.73
C ASP A 136 -0.17 4.13 25.27
N PRO A 137 -0.63 5.10 24.46
CA PRO A 137 -0.97 4.86 23.07
C PRO A 137 0.14 4.19 22.25
N ALA A 138 1.41 4.52 22.52
CA ALA A 138 2.55 3.92 21.83
C ALA A 138 2.72 2.44 22.22
N ASP A 139 2.48 2.08 23.49
CA ASP A 139 2.47 0.67 23.92
C ASP A 139 1.32 -0.10 23.28
N GLY A 140 0.15 0.54 23.13
CA GLY A 140 -1.00 -0.03 22.44
C GLY A 140 -0.73 -0.32 20.96
N GLU A 141 -0.09 0.61 20.26
CA GLU A 141 0.34 0.42 18.85
C GLU A 141 1.35 -0.71 18.71
N GLU A 142 2.31 -0.82 19.64
CA GLU A 142 3.29 -1.92 19.66
C GLU A 142 2.61 -3.27 19.91
N MET A 143 1.59 -3.34 20.77
CA MET A 143 0.83 -4.57 21.01
C MET A 143 0.08 -5.03 19.77
N LEU A 144 -0.54 -4.10 19.01
CA LEU A 144 -1.21 -4.41 17.73
C LEU A 144 -0.21 -4.86 16.67
N LYS A 145 0.95 -4.21 16.60
CA LYS A 145 2.05 -4.61 15.73
C LYS A 145 2.51 -6.03 16.02
N MET A 146 2.75 -6.34 17.30
CA MET A 146 3.17 -7.69 17.71
C MET A 146 2.10 -8.74 17.43
N HIS A 147 0.83 -8.43 17.57
CA HIS A 147 -0.25 -9.35 17.18
C HIS A 147 -0.19 -9.72 15.68
N CYS A 148 0.09 -8.75 14.80
CA CYS A 148 0.31 -9.03 13.38
C CYS A 148 1.60 -9.83 13.14
N PHE A 149 2.70 -9.46 13.81
CA PHE A 149 3.98 -10.14 13.69
C PHE A 149 3.88 -11.62 14.08
N ASP A 150 3.31 -11.91 15.24
CA ASP A 150 3.15 -13.27 15.74
C ASP A 150 2.32 -14.13 14.80
N TYR A 151 1.21 -13.59 14.26
CA TYR A 151 0.41 -14.32 13.29
C TYR A 151 1.21 -14.70 12.04
N VAL A 152 1.97 -13.76 11.46
CA VAL A 152 2.80 -14.00 10.28
C VAL A 152 3.92 -15.00 10.59
N TRP A 153 4.54 -14.86 11.75
CA TRP A 153 5.64 -15.72 12.18
C TRP A 153 5.22 -17.18 12.41
N GLU A 154 4.07 -17.38 13.03
CA GLU A 154 3.53 -18.71 13.35
C GLU A 154 2.89 -19.42 12.15
N ASN A 155 2.47 -18.68 11.13
CA ASN A 155 1.74 -19.20 9.98
C ASN A 155 2.44 -18.87 8.63
N PRO A 156 3.73 -19.15 8.44
CA PRO A 156 4.51 -18.62 7.32
C PRO A 156 4.03 -19.09 5.93
N THR A 157 3.32 -20.22 5.85
CA THR A 157 2.80 -20.76 4.58
C THR A 157 1.32 -20.44 4.33
N ASP A 158 0.65 -19.74 5.28
CA ASP A 158 -0.75 -19.36 5.13
C ASP A 158 -0.88 -18.10 4.24
N PRO A 159 -1.72 -18.12 3.18
CA PRO A 159 -2.01 -16.93 2.38
C PRO A 159 -2.51 -15.73 3.20
N VAL A 160 -3.19 -15.98 4.33
CA VAL A 160 -3.64 -14.92 5.26
C VAL A 160 -2.42 -14.23 5.90
N ALA A 161 -1.37 -14.96 6.26
CA ALA A 161 -0.15 -14.36 6.80
C ALA A 161 0.52 -13.41 5.78
N HIS A 162 0.54 -13.78 4.49
CA HIS A 162 1.06 -12.91 3.42
C HIS A 162 0.19 -11.65 3.27
N TYR A 163 -1.14 -11.79 3.39
CA TYR A 163 -2.06 -10.65 3.39
C TYR A 163 -1.82 -9.75 4.60
N VAL A 164 -1.70 -10.29 5.81
CA VAL A 164 -1.45 -9.54 7.04
C VAL A 164 -0.14 -8.78 6.94
N LEU A 165 0.95 -9.44 6.51
CA LEU A 165 2.25 -8.80 6.31
C LEU A 165 2.16 -7.57 5.39
N TYR A 166 1.50 -7.72 4.23
CA TYR A 166 1.37 -6.60 3.29
C TYR A 166 0.36 -5.54 3.76
N ARG A 167 -0.76 -5.96 4.37
CA ARG A 167 -1.83 -5.05 4.82
C ARG A 167 -1.35 -4.11 5.93
N TYR A 168 -0.53 -4.63 6.83
CA TYR A 168 -0.01 -3.91 8.01
C TYR A 168 1.47 -3.52 7.87
N LYS A 169 2.03 -3.56 6.67
CA LYS A 169 3.45 -3.24 6.39
C LYS A 169 3.95 -1.91 6.95
N TRP A 170 3.05 -0.92 7.10
CA TRP A 170 3.37 0.40 7.63
C TRP A 170 3.75 0.38 9.12
N ALA A 171 3.35 -0.64 9.87
CA ALA A 171 3.67 -0.80 11.29
C ALA A 171 5.09 -1.38 11.51
N PHE A 172 5.71 -1.95 10.46
CA PHE A 172 6.98 -2.66 10.57
C PHE A 172 8.13 -1.88 9.96
N GLY A 173 9.28 -1.93 10.64
CA GLY A 173 10.54 -1.51 10.06
C GLY A 173 11.06 -2.51 9.02
N PRO A 174 12.04 -2.10 8.17
CA PRO A 174 12.59 -2.97 7.13
C PRO A 174 13.21 -4.26 7.69
N CYS A 175 13.83 -4.20 8.86
CA CYS A 175 14.45 -5.36 9.52
C CYS A 175 13.40 -6.40 9.95
N GLU A 176 12.31 -5.95 10.55
CA GLU A 176 11.20 -6.81 10.98
C GLU A 176 10.50 -7.45 9.76
N MET A 177 10.22 -6.66 8.72
CA MET A 177 9.64 -7.18 7.47
C MET A 177 10.55 -8.21 6.81
N ARG A 178 11.87 -7.94 6.71
CA ARG A 178 12.84 -8.90 6.15
C ARG A 178 12.85 -10.19 6.95
N THR A 179 12.84 -10.10 8.28
CA THR A 179 12.80 -11.27 9.17
C THR A 179 11.57 -12.14 8.93
N MET A 180 10.38 -11.54 8.78
CA MET A 180 9.15 -12.27 8.47
C MET A 180 9.18 -12.90 7.07
N ILE A 181 9.65 -12.17 6.07
CA ILE A 181 9.80 -12.68 4.69
C ILE A 181 10.79 -13.84 4.64
N ASP A 182 11.92 -13.73 5.32
CA ASP A 182 12.91 -14.81 5.39
C ASP A 182 12.35 -16.05 6.08
N ASN A 183 11.52 -15.90 7.12
CA ASN A 183 10.80 -17.00 7.74
C ASN A 183 9.84 -17.70 6.76
N ILE A 184 9.07 -16.94 5.99
CA ILE A 184 8.17 -17.45 4.95
C ILE A 184 8.97 -18.20 3.89
N ARG A 185 10.06 -17.62 3.37
CA ARG A 185 10.92 -18.25 2.36
C ARG A 185 11.68 -19.48 2.87
N HIS A 186 11.99 -19.53 4.17
CA HIS A 186 12.57 -20.69 4.81
C HIS A 186 11.56 -21.84 4.93
N ALA A 187 10.31 -21.52 5.25
CA ALA A 187 9.23 -22.51 5.36
C ALA A 187 8.90 -23.13 3.99
N ASP A 188 8.79 -22.31 2.94
CA ASP A 188 8.63 -22.75 1.55
C ASP A 188 9.10 -21.66 0.56
N SER A 189 10.22 -21.90 -0.08
CA SER A 189 10.83 -20.98 -1.05
C SER A 189 10.04 -20.86 -2.37
N THR A 190 9.09 -21.76 -2.62
CA THR A 190 8.29 -21.78 -3.86
C THR A 190 6.96 -21.05 -3.75
N LEU A 191 6.59 -20.59 -2.55
CA LEU A 191 5.35 -19.86 -2.33
C LEU A 191 5.27 -18.60 -3.21
N THR A 192 4.13 -18.44 -3.84
CA THR A 192 3.80 -17.25 -4.63
C THR A 192 2.45 -16.69 -4.17
N SER A 193 2.40 -15.38 -3.97
CA SER A 193 1.17 -14.62 -3.84
C SER A 193 1.46 -13.15 -4.13
N SER A 194 0.49 -12.41 -4.66
CA SER A 194 0.64 -10.97 -4.90
C SER A 194 0.99 -10.23 -3.63
N ASN A 195 0.38 -10.60 -2.49
CA ASN A 195 0.68 -9.96 -1.21
C ASN A 195 2.13 -10.16 -0.77
N LEU A 196 2.68 -11.37 -0.93
CA LEU A 196 4.08 -11.64 -0.61
C LEU A 196 5.03 -10.88 -1.54
N THR A 197 4.77 -10.91 -2.85
CA THR A 197 5.54 -10.16 -3.85
C THR A 197 5.54 -8.66 -3.55
N LEU A 198 4.36 -8.10 -3.25
CA LEU A 198 4.23 -6.68 -2.90
C LEU A 198 4.92 -6.34 -1.57
N ALA A 199 4.95 -7.26 -0.59
CA ALA A 199 5.70 -7.07 0.66
C ALA A 199 7.22 -7.10 0.40
N GLU A 200 7.70 -8.01 -0.44
CA GLU A 200 9.11 -8.09 -0.85
C GLU A 200 9.55 -6.81 -1.59
N GLU A 201 8.77 -6.35 -2.56
CA GLU A 201 9.04 -5.10 -3.26
C GLU A 201 9.03 -3.89 -2.32
N TYR A 202 8.14 -3.88 -1.33
CA TYR A 202 8.04 -2.79 -0.36
C TYR A 202 9.28 -2.75 0.56
N VAL A 203 9.69 -3.90 1.10
CA VAL A 203 10.88 -3.94 1.98
C VAL A 203 12.15 -3.60 1.21
N GLU A 204 12.30 -4.06 -0.05
CA GLU A 204 13.44 -3.66 -0.88
C GLU A 204 13.52 -2.14 -1.11
N LYS A 205 12.37 -1.49 -1.33
CA LYS A 205 12.31 -0.02 -1.45
C LYS A 205 12.70 0.66 -0.14
N LEU A 206 12.22 0.14 1.00
CA LEU A 206 12.59 0.67 2.32
C LEU A 206 14.09 0.52 2.60
N GLU A 207 14.68 -0.64 2.27
CA GLU A 207 16.10 -0.90 2.49
C GLU A 207 17.01 0.05 1.70
N ARG A 208 16.60 0.44 0.49
CA ARG A 208 17.35 1.38 -0.37
C ARG A 208 17.44 2.79 0.21
N VAL A 209 16.60 3.14 1.16
CA VAL A 209 16.55 4.49 1.74
C VAL A 209 16.88 4.51 3.23
N GLN A 210 17.51 3.44 3.75
CA GLN A 210 17.98 3.39 5.14
C GLN A 210 19.28 4.15 5.34
N ALA A 211 19.62 4.41 6.61
CA ALA A 211 20.93 4.97 6.96
C ALA A 211 22.07 4.09 6.41
N GLY A 212 23.09 4.72 5.88
CA GLY A 212 24.20 4.09 5.17
C GLY A 212 23.99 3.92 3.66
N GLN A 213 22.80 4.13 3.13
CA GLN A 213 22.53 4.02 1.71
C GLN A 213 22.80 5.34 0.97
N PRO A 214 23.21 5.28 -0.31
CA PRO A 214 23.31 6.48 -1.13
C PRO A 214 21.93 7.11 -1.34
N ILE A 215 21.90 8.44 -1.53
CA ILE A 215 20.65 9.14 -1.86
C ILE A 215 20.07 8.63 -3.18
N ILE A 216 18.75 8.66 -3.28
CA ILE A 216 18.04 8.52 -4.56
C ILE A 216 17.71 9.94 -5.01
N ASP A 217 18.42 10.40 -6.07
CA ASP A 217 18.29 11.77 -6.55
C ASP A 217 16.92 12.03 -7.17
N PHE A 218 16.42 13.24 -6.99
CA PHE A 218 15.17 13.70 -7.61
C PHE A 218 15.21 15.20 -7.87
N THR A 219 14.32 15.66 -8.75
CA THR A 219 14.12 17.08 -9.02
C THR A 219 12.63 17.40 -8.88
N GLN A 220 12.30 18.40 -8.07
CA GLN A 220 10.95 18.97 -7.97
C GLN A 220 11.02 20.50 -8.05
N ASN A 221 9.89 21.13 -8.38
CA ASN A 221 9.85 22.58 -8.53
C ASN A 221 9.63 23.29 -7.19
N ASP A 222 10.33 24.41 -7.04
CA ASP A 222 10.06 25.39 -5.99
C ASP A 222 8.72 26.12 -6.24
N PRO A 223 8.27 27.01 -5.32
CA PRO A 223 7.04 27.78 -5.49
C PRO A 223 7.00 28.65 -6.75
N ASP A 224 8.14 29.07 -7.28
CA ASP A 224 8.26 29.90 -8.47
C ASP A 224 8.33 29.07 -9.77
N GLY A 225 8.36 27.75 -9.65
CA GLY A 225 8.45 26.80 -10.78
C GLY A 225 9.86 26.49 -11.21
N ASN A 226 10.88 26.91 -10.45
CA ASN A 226 12.28 26.57 -10.75
C ASN A 226 12.60 25.15 -10.28
N PRO A 227 13.33 24.34 -11.09
CA PRO A 227 13.72 23.00 -10.68
C PRO A 227 14.78 23.03 -9.57
N VAL A 228 14.56 22.28 -8.51
CA VAL A 228 15.49 22.05 -7.41
C VAL A 228 15.85 20.57 -7.42
N THR A 229 17.16 20.27 -7.56
CA THR A 229 17.68 18.90 -7.57
C THR A 229 18.31 18.61 -6.21
N LEU A 230 17.93 17.47 -5.60
CA LEU A 230 18.38 17.07 -4.27
C LEU A 230 19.91 17.03 -4.17
N SER A 231 20.59 16.34 -5.08
CA SER A 231 22.06 16.18 -5.06
C SER A 231 22.78 17.52 -5.14
N ALA A 232 22.29 18.46 -5.95
CA ALA A 232 22.87 19.79 -6.07
C ALA A 232 22.69 20.63 -4.80
N LEU A 233 21.53 20.51 -4.13
CA LEU A 233 21.26 21.22 -2.88
C LEU A 233 22.07 20.64 -1.71
N ALA A 234 22.32 19.34 -1.70
CA ALA A 234 23.05 18.62 -0.65
C ALA A 234 24.58 18.78 -0.75
N GLU A 235 25.11 19.33 -1.86
CA GLU A 235 26.55 19.44 -2.07
C GLU A 235 27.22 20.28 -0.98
N GLY A 236 28.18 19.67 -0.24
CA GLY A 236 28.92 20.31 0.83
C GLY A 236 28.12 20.68 2.08
N LYS A 237 26.92 20.15 2.23
CA LYS A 237 26.02 20.44 3.36
C LYS A 237 25.59 19.17 4.07
N LEU A 238 25.20 19.33 5.35
CA LEU A 238 24.32 18.40 6.04
C LEU A 238 22.89 18.82 5.76
N LEU A 239 22.15 18.02 4.95
CA LEU A 239 20.81 18.38 4.46
C LEU A 239 19.74 17.50 5.09
N LEU A 240 18.73 18.09 5.71
CA LEU A 240 17.51 17.41 6.12
C LEU A 240 16.48 17.51 4.98
N VAL A 241 16.06 16.37 4.44
CA VAL A 241 14.89 16.29 3.54
C VAL A 241 13.68 15.99 4.40
N ASP A 242 12.77 16.95 4.52
CA ASP A 242 11.61 16.88 5.38
C ASP A 242 10.33 16.73 4.55
N PHE A 243 9.63 15.59 4.71
CA PHE A 243 8.39 15.27 4.01
C PHE A 243 7.19 15.63 4.89
N TRP A 244 6.44 16.63 4.45
CA TRP A 244 5.38 17.23 5.24
C TRP A 244 4.17 17.70 4.42
N ALA A 245 3.14 18.26 5.06
CA ALA A 245 2.05 18.96 4.37
C ALA A 245 1.38 20.03 5.26
N SER A 246 0.75 21.01 4.64
CA SER A 246 0.01 22.07 5.33
C SER A 246 -1.18 21.54 6.13
N TRP A 247 -1.81 20.48 5.66
CA TRP A 247 -2.98 19.84 6.27
C TRP A 247 -2.63 18.78 7.32
N CYS A 248 -1.33 18.47 7.54
CA CYS A 248 -0.86 17.47 8.50
C CYS A 248 -0.65 18.09 9.88
N PRO A 249 -1.48 17.78 10.90
CA PRO A 249 -1.34 18.36 12.24
C PRO A 249 -0.02 18.03 12.92
N ASP A 250 0.43 16.77 12.81
CA ASP A 250 1.68 16.30 13.43
C ASP A 250 2.92 16.94 12.77
N CYS A 251 2.91 17.14 11.45
CA CYS A 251 3.93 17.90 10.75
C CYS A 251 4.02 19.34 11.27
N ARG A 252 2.85 20.01 11.42
CA ARG A 252 2.77 21.37 11.93
C ARG A 252 3.23 21.49 13.40
N LYS A 253 3.09 20.39 14.18
CA LYS A 253 3.58 20.29 15.56
C LYS A 253 5.10 20.10 15.58
N ALA A 254 5.68 19.38 14.63
CA ALA A 254 7.12 19.12 14.50
C ALA A 254 7.90 20.30 13.90
N ASN A 255 7.28 21.13 13.06
CA ASN A 255 7.93 22.26 12.38
C ASN A 255 8.73 23.21 13.30
N PRO A 256 8.28 23.57 14.54
CA PRO A 256 9.07 24.39 15.45
C PRO A 256 10.45 23.82 15.78
N ASP A 257 10.59 22.49 15.89
CA ASP A 257 11.88 21.85 16.17
C ASP A 257 12.82 21.93 14.97
N VAL A 258 12.29 21.76 13.74
CA VAL A 258 13.06 21.94 12.50
C VAL A 258 13.50 23.39 12.35
N VAL A 259 12.62 24.37 12.65
CA VAL A 259 12.96 25.80 12.67
C VAL A 259 14.05 26.11 13.68
N ALA A 260 14.00 25.54 14.88
CA ALA A 260 15.02 25.70 15.90
C ALA A 260 16.36 25.11 15.46
N ALA A 261 16.35 23.92 14.87
CA ALA A 261 17.55 23.28 14.29
C ALA A 261 18.15 24.15 13.17
N TYR A 262 17.34 24.62 12.23
CA TYR A 262 17.77 25.49 11.14
C TYR A 262 18.44 26.75 11.65
N LYS A 263 17.80 27.47 12.57
CA LYS A 263 18.36 28.71 13.18
C LYS A 263 19.69 28.48 13.90
N LYS A 264 19.86 27.32 14.54
CA LYS A 264 21.06 27.01 15.34
C LYS A 264 22.24 26.57 14.49
N TYR A 265 21.99 25.88 13.37
CA TYR A 265 23.02 25.14 12.63
C TYR A 265 23.20 25.56 11.18
N HIS A 266 22.33 26.39 10.60
CA HIS A 266 22.40 26.81 9.20
C HIS A 266 23.77 27.44 8.85
N ASP A 267 24.25 28.39 9.66
CA ASP A 267 25.56 29.03 9.46
C ASP A 267 26.76 28.07 9.68
N LYS A 268 26.47 26.84 10.10
CA LYS A 268 27.48 25.79 10.32
C LYS A 268 27.45 24.70 9.26
N GLY A 269 26.71 24.91 8.17
CA GLY A 269 26.59 23.97 7.05
C GLY A 269 25.41 23.01 7.09
N PHE A 270 24.44 23.23 7.99
CA PHE A 270 23.16 22.52 7.96
C PHE A 270 22.14 23.25 7.06
N ASP A 271 21.38 22.50 6.30
CA ASP A 271 20.28 23.05 5.48
C ASP A 271 19.06 22.12 5.52
N VAL A 272 17.91 22.58 5.01
CA VAL A 272 16.66 21.82 4.95
C VAL A 272 16.06 21.93 3.55
N LEU A 273 15.49 20.82 3.05
CA LEU A 273 14.63 20.76 1.88
C LEU A 273 13.25 20.27 2.31
N GLY A 274 12.26 21.15 2.31
CA GLY A 274 10.87 20.75 2.57
C GLY A 274 10.21 20.20 1.30
N VAL A 275 9.74 18.95 1.35
CA VAL A 275 9.00 18.28 0.27
C VAL A 275 7.54 18.19 0.68
N SER A 276 6.68 19.00 0.04
CA SER A 276 5.27 19.09 0.41
C SER A 276 4.40 18.07 -0.30
N PHE A 277 3.51 17.43 0.47
CA PHE A 277 2.43 16.53 0.02
C PHE A 277 1.09 17.27 -0.15
N ASP A 278 1.14 18.56 -0.39
CA ASP A 278 -0.04 19.35 -0.69
C ASP A 278 -0.52 19.14 -2.14
N THR A 279 -1.82 19.30 -2.36
CA THR A 279 -2.43 19.41 -3.69
C THR A 279 -2.89 20.84 -3.98
N ASN A 280 -2.85 21.72 -2.97
CA ASN A 280 -3.22 23.13 -3.06
C ASN A 280 -2.01 24.00 -2.74
N LYS A 281 -1.51 24.74 -3.73
CA LYS A 281 -0.33 25.59 -3.62
C LYS A 281 -0.52 26.74 -2.63
N GLU A 282 -1.68 27.37 -2.62
CA GLU A 282 -1.97 28.51 -1.75
C GLU A 282 -1.97 28.09 -0.28
N ALA A 283 -2.57 26.95 0.05
CA ALA A 283 -2.56 26.37 1.40
C ALA A 283 -1.14 26.01 1.85
N TRP A 284 -0.35 25.40 0.97
CA TRP A 284 1.05 25.07 1.21
C TRP A 284 1.85 26.34 1.55
N LEU A 285 1.80 27.37 0.71
CA LEU A 285 2.58 28.61 0.91
C LEU A 285 2.14 29.38 2.17
N ALA A 286 0.84 29.43 2.45
CA ALA A 286 0.32 30.03 3.67
C ALA A 286 0.84 29.30 4.93
N ALA A 287 1.02 27.97 4.85
CA ALA A 287 1.60 27.20 5.94
C ALA A 287 3.10 27.44 6.09
N VAL A 288 3.84 27.51 4.99
CA VAL A 288 5.29 27.87 4.95
C VAL A 288 5.50 29.22 5.66
N GLU A 289 4.73 30.25 5.29
CA GLU A 289 4.82 31.57 5.89
C GLU A 289 4.45 31.54 7.39
N LYS A 290 3.33 30.90 7.72
CA LYS A 290 2.81 30.84 9.10
C LYS A 290 3.77 30.16 10.06
N ASP A 291 4.43 29.07 9.63
CA ASP A 291 5.34 28.30 10.47
C ASP A 291 6.79 28.81 10.39
N GLY A 292 7.08 29.79 9.51
CA GLY A 292 8.40 30.39 9.36
C GLY A 292 9.43 29.42 8.74
N LEU A 293 9.00 28.60 7.79
CA LEU A 293 9.85 27.61 7.07
C LEU A 293 10.66 28.33 5.98
N THR A 294 11.79 28.92 6.35
CA THR A 294 12.56 29.85 5.50
C THR A 294 13.51 29.20 4.53
N TRP A 295 13.63 27.89 4.55
CA TRP A 295 14.47 27.09 3.65
C TRP A 295 13.75 26.71 2.36
N THR A 296 14.48 26.07 1.44
CA THR A 296 13.96 25.64 0.14
C THR A 296 12.77 24.70 0.30
N GLN A 297 11.69 25.01 -0.38
CA GLN A 297 10.45 24.21 -0.41
C GLN A 297 10.18 23.74 -1.83
N VAL A 298 9.77 22.47 -1.99
CA VAL A 298 9.39 21.90 -3.28
C VAL A 298 8.11 21.10 -3.18
N SER A 299 7.39 20.98 -4.29
CA SER A 299 6.21 20.12 -4.41
C SER A 299 5.88 19.86 -5.88
N ASP A 300 5.33 18.68 -6.18
CA ASP A 300 4.68 18.39 -7.46
C ASP A 300 3.15 18.55 -7.40
N LEU A 301 2.62 18.92 -6.23
CA LEU A 301 1.19 19.11 -5.95
C LEU A 301 0.35 17.85 -6.20
N GLN A 302 0.93 16.66 -6.08
CA GLN A 302 0.25 15.38 -6.30
C GLN A 302 -0.21 14.70 -4.99
N GLY A 303 -0.07 15.35 -3.85
CA GLY A 303 -0.45 14.76 -2.56
C GLY A 303 0.30 13.45 -2.30
N TRP A 304 -0.41 12.38 -1.98
CA TRP A 304 0.18 11.05 -1.80
C TRP A 304 0.77 10.43 -3.08
N GLY A 305 0.54 11.03 -4.25
CA GLY A 305 1.22 10.70 -5.51
C GLY A 305 2.57 11.39 -5.69
N ASN A 306 3.10 12.09 -4.67
CA ASN A 306 4.37 12.80 -4.75
C ASN A 306 5.51 11.88 -5.16
N ALA A 307 6.19 12.24 -6.28
CA ALA A 307 7.23 11.41 -6.87
C ALA A 307 8.46 11.22 -5.95
N ALA A 308 8.89 12.27 -5.24
CA ALA A 308 9.99 12.17 -4.28
C ALA A 308 9.59 11.30 -3.07
N GLY A 309 8.35 11.43 -2.59
CA GLY A 309 7.80 10.59 -1.54
C GLY A 309 7.80 9.11 -1.92
N ALA A 310 7.42 8.79 -3.16
CA ALA A 310 7.46 7.42 -3.67
C ALA A 310 8.89 6.84 -3.73
N LEU A 311 9.89 7.65 -4.15
CA LEU A 311 11.31 7.24 -4.16
C LEU A 311 11.85 6.94 -2.76
N TYR A 312 11.46 7.74 -1.76
CA TYR A 312 11.90 7.61 -0.37
C TYR A 312 11.00 6.70 0.48
N SER A 313 10.03 6.01 -0.16
CA SER A 313 9.10 5.08 0.48
C SER A 313 8.33 5.72 1.65
N ILE A 314 7.89 6.97 1.46
CA ILE A 314 7.13 7.72 2.45
C ILE A 314 5.71 7.16 2.52
N ALA A 315 5.37 6.51 3.63
CA ALA A 315 4.06 5.88 3.84
C ALA A 315 3.12 6.73 4.71
N PHE A 316 3.67 7.61 5.52
CA PHE A 316 2.98 8.60 6.36
C PHE A 316 3.86 9.84 6.52
N ILE A 317 3.31 10.93 7.01
CA ILE A 317 4.04 12.16 7.32
C ILE A 317 3.71 12.62 8.76
N PRO A 318 4.66 13.25 9.49
CA PRO A 318 5.98 13.66 9.03
C PRO A 318 6.98 12.48 8.93
N GLN A 319 7.84 12.49 7.95
CA GLN A 319 9.04 11.65 7.86
C GLN A 319 10.20 12.49 7.31
N ASN A 320 11.44 12.11 7.62
CA ASN A 320 12.59 12.82 7.07
C ASN A 320 13.78 11.90 6.81
N ALA A 321 14.75 12.43 6.07
CA ALA A 321 16.04 11.80 5.83
C ALA A 321 17.16 12.87 6.01
N LEU A 322 18.13 12.59 6.86
CA LEU A 322 19.33 13.41 7.02
C LEU A 322 20.41 12.90 6.07
N ILE A 323 20.94 13.80 5.27
CA ILE A 323 21.88 13.49 4.18
C ILE A 323 23.21 14.19 4.43
N LYS A 324 24.31 13.45 4.26
CA LYS A 324 25.65 13.96 4.29
C LYS A 324 26.48 13.30 3.19
N ASP A 325 27.21 14.09 2.41
CA ASP A 325 28.12 13.61 1.36
C ASP A 325 27.48 12.56 0.40
N GLY A 326 26.24 12.80 -0.01
CA GLY A 326 25.48 11.91 -0.91
C GLY A 326 24.98 10.60 -0.27
N THR A 327 25.04 10.50 1.07
CA THR A 327 24.61 9.32 1.84
C THR A 327 23.53 9.71 2.84
N ILE A 328 22.51 8.87 3.00
CA ILE A 328 21.52 8.99 4.08
C ILE A 328 22.19 8.58 5.38
N VAL A 329 22.35 9.49 6.33
CA VAL A 329 23.01 9.20 7.62
C VAL A 329 22.04 8.86 8.73
N ALA A 330 20.79 9.35 8.64
CA ALA A 330 19.72 9.03 9.57
C ALA A 330 18.34 9.26 8.94
N ARG A 331 17.29 8.71 9.56
CA ARG A 331 15.91 8.91 9.14
C ARG A 331 14.98 9.11 10.34
N ASN A 332 13.83 9.74 10.07
CA ASN A 332 12.73 9.90 11.01
C ASN A 332 13.17 10.50 12.36
N LEU A 333 13.98 11.56 12.28
CA LEU A 333 14.51 12.27 13.42
C LEU A 333 13.51 13.34 13.89
N GLU A 334 13.21 13.38 15.17
CA GLU A 334 12.31 14.36 15.78
C GLU A 334 12.89 14.92 17.08
N GLY A 335 12.46 16.13 17.47
CA GLY A 335 12.76 16.77 18.73
C GLY A 335 14.26 16.77 19.09
N GLU A 336 14.58 16.22 20.28
CA GLU A 336 15.96 16.19 20.78
C GLU A 336 16.87 15.28 19.95
N ALA A 337 16.36 14.16 19.41
CA ALA A 337 17.14 13.25 18.57
C ALA A 337 17.62 13.94 17.27
N LEU A 338 16.77 14.78 16.64
CA LEU A 338 17.16 15.59 15.49
C LEU A 338 18.34 16.50 15.84
N MET A 339 18.26 17.21 16.97
CA MET A 339 19.31 18.13 17.40
C MET A 339 20.63 17.43 17.69
N GLN A 340 20.57 16.28 18.37
CA GLN A 340 21.74 15.48 18.73
C GLN A 340 22.43 14.92 17.49
N GLU A 341 21.67 14.40 16.52
CA GLU A 341 22.24 13.84 15.31
C GLU A 341 22.87 14.93 14.41
N ILE A 342 22.21 16.08 14.23
CA ILE A 342 22.79 17.22 13.50
C ILE A 342 24.13 17.62 14.14
N GLU A 343 24.18 17.73 15.48
CA GLU A 343 25.40 18.12 16.18
C GLU A 343 26.50 17.06 16.04
N ALA A 344 26.15 15.78 16.02
CA ALA A 344 27.10 14.69 15.80
C ALA A 344 27.71 14.73 14.38
N GLN A 345 26.87 15.01 13.38
CA GLN A 345 27.29 15.03 11.98
C GLN A 345 28.07 16.28 11.57
N LEU A 346 27.94 17.40 12.29
CA LEU A 346 28.65 18.66 12.03
C LEU A 346 30.03 18.74 12.71
N LYS A 347 30.39 17.78 13.55
CA LYS A 347 31.74 17.66 14.16
C LYS A 347 32.74 17.10 13.17
#